data_d8edee52cd3449b6af557ada3a049886
#
_entry.id   d8edee52cd3449b6af557ada3a049886
#
_cell.length_a   1.000
_cell.length_b   1.000
_cell.length_c   1.000
_cell.angle_alpha   90.00
_cell.angle_beta   90.00
_cell.angle_gamma   90.00
#
_symmetry.space_group_name_H-M   'P 1'
#
loop_
_entity.id
_entity.type
_entity.pdbx_description
1 polymer ?
#
loop_
_entity_poly.entity_id
_entity_poly.type
_entity_poly.pdbx_seq_one_letter_code
_entity_poly.pdbx_strand_id
1 'polypeptide(L)'
;FISIIIVHTVFLLFIDPAASLQIEIATNENRAPDRTLAIILKDFEQETCIMLAIWALSIMWIKWSRVKEQTNLLSSDVLGTAAKQSISLEEIRNLEESLSSNSHGLLKDSLQAGLQTFSTSQNIHEAASSSHLACDQEADRMESELSMIRYIIWAIPSIGFIGTCLLYTSP
;
A
#
# COMPACT_ATOMS: atom_id res chain seq x y z
N PHE A 1 -5.02 7.54 -9.63
CA PHE A 1 -5.82 8.48 -10.43
C PHE A 1 -7.30 8.13 -10.43
N ILE A 2 -7.69 6.89 -10.69
CA ILE A 2 -9.09 6.44 -10.70
C ILE A 2 -9.78 6.72 -9.35
N SER A 3 -9.13 6.44 -8.23
CA SER A 3 -9.63 6.70 -6.88
C SER A 3 -9.94 8.19 -6.65
N ILE A 4 -9.08 9.09 -7.14
CA ILE A 4 -9.27 10.54 -7.03
C ILE A 4 -10.53 10.96 -7.77
N ILE A 5 -10.68 10.50 -9.01
CA ILE A 5 -11.85 10.82 -9.84
C ILE A 5 -13.14 10.32 -9.19
N ILE A 6 -13.13 9.10 -8.64
CA ILE A 6 -14.30 8.51 -7.98
C ILE A 6 -14.69 9.34 -6.75
N VAL A 7 -13.73 9.68 -5.88
CA VAL A 7 -14.00 10.46 -4.67
C VAL A 7 -14.55 11.83 -5.03
N HIS A 8 -13.90 12.55 -5.96
CA HIS A 8 -14.36 13.86 -6.40
C HIS A 8 -15.76 13.79 -7.03
N THR A 9 -16.05 12.78 -7.84
CA THR A 9 -17.38 12.56 -8.43
C THR A 9 -18.45 12.32 -7.35
N VAL A 10 -18.13 11.55 -6.32
CA VAL A 10 -19.05 11.30 -5.19
C VAL A 10 -19.31 12.60 -4.42
N PHE A 11 -18.30 13.43 -4.20
CA PHE A 11 -18.47 14.73 -3.56
C PHE A 11 -19.38 15.66 -4.36
N LEU A 12 -19.15 15.81 -5.66
CA LEU A 12 -19.95 16.65 -6.54
C LEU A 12 -21.41 16.16 -6.69
N LEU A 13 -21.64 14.85 -6.72
CA LEU A 13 -22.98 14.31 -6.97
C LEU A 13 -23.83 14.16 -5.70
N PHE A 14 -23.21 13.91 -4.55
CA PHE A 14 -23.95 13.59 -3.32
C PHE A 14 -23.76 14.62 -2.21
N ILE A 15 -22.55 15.10 -1.97
CA ILE A 15 -22.24 15.95 -0.82
C ILE A 15 -22.59 17.41 -1.11
N ASP A 16 -22.16 17.95 -2.24
CA ASP A 16 -22.41 19.33 -2.62
C ASP A 16 -23.92 19.66 -2.75
N PRO A 17 -24.74 18.86 -3.46
CA PRO A 17 -26.17 19.17 -3.55
C PRO A 17 -26.89 18.98 -2.21
N ALA A 18 -26.48 18.01 -1.38
CA ALA A 18 -27.06 17.83 -0.06
C ALA A 18 -26.74 18.99 0.89
N ALA A 19 -25.51 19.50 0.83
CA ALA A 19 -25.09 20.63 1.64
C ALA A 19 -25.73 21.94 1.17
N SER A 20 -25.82 22.17 -0.15
CA SER A 20 -26.44 23.39 -0.72
C SER A 20 -27.93 23.48 -0.41
N LEU A 21 -28.65 22.36 -0.51
CA LEU A 21 -30.07 22.30 -0.12
C LEU A 21 -30.29 22.67 1.36
N GLN A 22 -29.45 22.19 2.26
CA GLN A 22 -29.57 22.49 3.69
C GLN A 22 -29.23 23.95 4.01
N ILE A 23 -28.25 24.51 3.32
CA ILE A 23 -27.91 25.96 3.44
C ILE A 23 -29.06 26.83 2.93
N GLU A 24 -29.67 26.49 1.81
CA GLU A 24 -30.80 27.21 1.23
C GLU A 24 -32.01 27.18 2.17
N ILE A 25 -32.35 26.03 2.73
CA ILE A 25 -33.44 25.88 3.70
C ILE A 25 -33.17 26.73 4.95
N ALA A 26 -31.96 26.67 5.51
CA ALA A 26 -31.60 27.45 6.68
C ALA A 26 -31.63 28.98 6.41
N THR A 27 -31.20 29.39 5.23
CA THR A 27 -31.26 30.82 4.80
C THR A 27 -32.68 31.29 4.68
N ASN A 28 -33.59 30.52 4.10
CA ASN A 28 -35.00 30.85 3.95
C ASN A 28 -35.72 30.92 5.33
N GLU A 29 -35.30 30.12 6.30
CA GLU A 29 -35.83 30.14 7.66
C GLU A 29 -35.16 31.18 8.57
N ASN A 30 -34.22 31.94 8.05
CA ASN A 30 -33.45 32.97 8.77
C ASN A 30 -32.74 32.42 10.03
N ARG A 31 -32.30 31.17 9.98
CA ARG A 31 -31.57 30.47 11.07
C ARG A 31 -30.20 29.98 10.57
N ALA A 32 -29.28 29.78 11.51
CA ALA A 32 -28.00 29.16 11.20
C ALA A 32 -28.22 27.72 10.70
N PRO A 33 -27.51 27.26 9.66
CA PRO A 33 -27.61 25.88 9.18
C PRO A 33 -27.20 24.90 10.27
N ASP A 34 -27.99 23.83 10.41
CA ASP A 34 -27.66 22.75 11.35
C ASP A 34 -26.32 22.09 10.95
N ARG A 35 -25.46 21.80 11.91
CA ARG A 35 -24.18 21.14 11.68
C ARG A 35 -24.37 19.70 11.25
N THR A 36 -24.83 19.48 10.04
CA THR A 36 -25.01 18.18 9.44
C THR A 36 -23.68 17.70 8.84
N LEU A 37 -23.48 16.39 8.78
CA LEU A 37 -22.27 15.81 8.17
C LEU A 37 -21.99 16.32 6.76
N ALA A 38 -23.04 16.58 5.97
CA ALA A 38 -22.90 17.13 4.62
C ALA A 38 -22.29 18.54 4.60
N ILE A 39 -22.64 19.39 5.56
CA ILE A 39 -22.10 20.74 5.69
C ILE A 39 -20.65 20.71 6.17
N ILE A 40 -20.33 19.81 7.12
CA ILE A 40 -18.96 19.65 7.64
C ILE A 40 -18.04 19.08 6.55
N LEU A 41 -18.52 18.14 5.73
CA LEU A 41 -17.75 17.50 4.67
C LEU A 41 -17.63 18.36 3.39
N LYS A 42 -18.39 19.45 3.26
CA LYS A 42 -18.38 20.30 2.06
C LYS A 42 -17.06 21.04 1.87
N ASP A 43 -16.31 21.25 2.95
CA ASP A 43 -15.07 22.01 2.90
C ASP A 43 -14.00 21.28 2.08
N PHE A 44 -13.29 22.00 1.22
CA PHE A 44 -12.24 21.47 0.33
C PHE A 44 -11.15 20.70 1.09
N GLU A 45 -10.84 21.12 2.30
CA GLU A 45 -9.85 20.46 3.18
C GLU A 45 -10.29 19.03 3.55
N GLN A 46 -11.59 18.86 3.82
CA GLN A 46 -12.15 17.54 4.18
C GLN A 46 -12.14 16.59 2.98
N GLU A 47 -12.51 17.08 1.81
CA GLU A 47 -12.43 16.31 0.57
C GLU A 47 -11.00 15.84 0.31
N THR A 48 -10.03 16.75 0.44
CA THR A 48 -8.60 16.45 0.24
C THR A 48 -8.09 15.41 1.23
N CYS A 49 -8.47 15.52 2.52
CA CYS A 49 -8.10 14.55 3.54
C CYS A 49 -8.66 13.15 3.26
N ILE A 50 -9.93 13.05 2.85
CA ILE A 50 -10.57 11.78 2.50
C ILE A 50 -9.91 11.17 1.25
N MET A 51 -9.61 11.99 0.25
CA MET A 51 -8.93 11.58 -0.96
C MET A 51 -7.56 10.97 -0.65
N LEU A 52 -6.75 11.63 0.18
CA LEU A 52 -5.46 11.14 0.63
C LEU A 52 -5.57 9.86 1.46
N ALA A 53 -6.57 9.78 2.35
CA ALA A 53 -6.80 8.58 3.16
C ALA A 53 -7.16 7.36 2.29
N ILE A 54 -8.07 7.52 1.33
CA ILE A 54 -8.46 6.44 0.41
C ILE A 54 -7.28 6.02 -0.46
N TRP A 55 -6.45 6.96 -0.89
CA TRP A 55 -5.25 6.66 -1.67
C TRP A 55 -4.23 5.88 -0.85
N ALA A 56 -3.96 6.28 0.39
CA ALA A 56 -3.06 5.55 1.30
C ALA A 56 -3.58 4.12 1.58
N LEU A 57 -4.89 3.98 1.85
CA LEU A 57 -5.52 2.67 2.06
C LEU A 57 -5.42 1.78 0.82
N SER A 58 -5.58 2.34 -0.38
CA SER A 58 -5.45 1.60 -1.64
C SER A 58 -4.02 1.05 -1.83
N ILE A 59 -3.00 1.85 -1.55
CA ILE A 59 -1.60 1.42 -1.60
C ILE A 59 -1.36 0.31 -0.57
N MET A 60 -1.85 0.49 0.64
CA MET A 60 -1.69 -0.50 1.72
C MET A 60 -2.39 -1.83 1.38
N TRP A 61 -3.58 -1.77 0.78
CA TRP A 61 -4.31 -2.95 0.33
C TRP A 61 -3.55 -3.75 -0.73
N ILE A 62 -2.98 -3.06 -1.73
CA ILE A 62 -2.18 -3.71 -2.79
C ILE A 62 -0.96 -4.40 -2.17
N LYS A 63 -0.26 -3.73 -1.25
CA LYS A 63 0.89 -4.31 -0.56
C LYS A 63 0.52 -5.49 0.32
N TRP A 64 -0.55 -5.38 1.08
CA TRP A 64 -1.08 -6.47 1.90
C TRP A 64 -1.41 -7.71 1.06
N SER A 65 -2.05 -7.52 -0.10
CA SER A 65 -2.38 -8.61 -1.01
C SER A 65 -1.14 -9.34 -1.51
N ARG A 66 -0.07 -8.60 -1.86
CA ARG A 66 1.21 -9.19 -2.29
C ARG A 66 1.89 -9.98 -1.18
N VAL A 67 1.94 -9.44 0.03
CA VAL A 67 2.54 -10.11 1.19
C VAL A 67 1.76 -11.39 1.52
N LYS A 68 0.42 -11.34 1.48
CA LYS A 68 -0.42 -12.51 1.73
C LYS A 68 -0.19 -13.62 0.70
N GLU A 69 -0.05 -13.28 -0.57
CA GLU A 69 0.27 -14.24 -1.62
C GLU A 69 1.64 -14.92 -1.37
N GLN A 70 2.66 -14.16 -1.01
CA GLN A 70 3.99 -14.68 -0.70
C GLN A 70 3.98 -15.58 0.55
N THR A 71 3.22 -15.20 1.58
CA THR A 71 3.07 -16.01 2.80
C THR A 71 2.39 -17.36 2.50
N ASN A 72 1.40 -17.37 1.60
CA ASN A 72 0.73 -18.59 1.18
C ASN A 72 1.69 -19.52 0.39
N LEU A 73 2.57 -18.95 -0.43
CA LEU A 73 3.59 -19.73 -1.14
C LEU A 73 4.61 -20.34 -0.16
N LEU A 74 4.95 -19.62 0.90
CA LEU A 74 5.87 -20.11 1.94
C LEU A 74 5.25 -21.26 2.75
N SER A 75 3.93 -21.22 2.99
CA SER A 75 3.21 -22.25 3.74
C SER A 75 2.83 -23.47 2.89
N SER A 76 2.76 -23.32 1.57
CA SER A 76 2.69 -24.48 0.67
C SER A 76 4.08 -25.15 0.66
N ASP A 77 4.11 -26.43 0.98
CA ASP A 77 5.28 -27.26 1.28
C ASP A 77 6.29 -27.40 0.10
N VAL A 78 6.65 -26.27 -0.51
CA VAL A 78 7.63 -26.21 -1.61
C VAL A 78 9.03 -26.61 -1.10
N LEU A 79 9.31 -26.36 0.19
CA LEU A 79 10.58 -26.68 0.83
C LEU A 79 10.57 -28.05 1.53
N GLY A 80 9.40 -28.58 1.88
CA GLY A 80 9.30 -29.85 2.63
C GLY A 80 9.75 -31.06 1.82
N THR A 81 9.59 -31.04 0.53
CA THR A 81 10.06 -32.09 -0.39
C THR A 81 11.56 -31.98 -0.68
N ALA A 82 12.07 -30.76 -0.77
CA ALA A 82 13.49 -30.50 -1.04
C ALA A 82 14.42 -30.75 0.17
N ALA A 83 13.91 -30.54 1.40
CA ALA A 83 14.72 -30.71 2.63
C ALA A 83 15.03 -32.17 2.98
N LYS A 84 14.40 -33.15 2.35
CA LYS A 84 14.52 -34.59 2.68
C LYS A 84 15.45 -35.37 1.77
N GLN A 85 15.97 -34.79 0.71
CA GLN A 85 16.79 -35.48 -0.26
C GLN A 85 18.04 -34.66 -0.60
N SER A 86 19.20 -35.34 -0.78
CA SER A 86 20.40 -34.71 -1.33
C SER A 86 20.08 -34.22 -2.75
N ILE A 87 19.90 -32.93 -2.91
CA ILE A 87 19.53 -32.29 -4.17
C ILE A 87 20.72 -32.39 -5.13
N SER A 88 20.51 -32.97 -6.31
CA SER A 88 21.51 -33.01 -7.36
C SER A 88 21.61 -31.63 -8.08
N LEU A 89 22.77 -31.38 -8.68
CA LEU A 89 22.99 -30.14 -9.46
C LEU A 89 21.97 -29.93 -10.60
N GLU A 90 21.44 -31.01 -11.17
CA GLU A 90 20.39 -30.94 -12.20
C GLU A 90 19.03 -30.55 -11.61
N GLU A 91 18.72 -31.04 -10.41
CA GLU A 91 17.48 -30.64 -9.71
C GLU A 91 17.51 -29.18 -9.29
N ILE A 92 18.68 -28.66 -8.90
CA ILE A 92 18.87 -27.23 -8.61
C ILE A 92 18.57 -26.37 -9.86
N ARG A 93 19.07 -26.77 -11.02
CA ARG A 93 18.84 -26.07 -12.28
C ARG A 93 17.35 -26.10 -12.69
N ASN A 94 16.67 -27.23 -12.51
CA ASN A 94 15.24 -27.36 -12.78
C ASN A 94 14.40 -26.53 -11.83
N LEU A 95 14.82 -26.41 -10.56
CA LEU A 95 14.20 -25.53 -9.58
C LEU A 95 14.39 -24.06 -9.94
N GLU A 96 15.58 -23.69 -10.38
CA GLU A 96 15.87 -22.32 -10.86
C GLU A 96 15.00 -21.95 -12.06
N GLU A 97 14.81 -22.86 -13.02
CA GLU A 97 13.97 -22.64 -14.18
C GLU A 97 12.48 -22.57 -13.82
N SER A 98 12.00 -23.40 -12.91
CA SER A 98 10.63 -23.36 -12.41
C SER A 98 10.32 -22.10 -11.59
N LEU A 99 11.27 -21.61 -10.82
CA LEU A 99 11.18 -20.36 -10.10
C LEU A 99 11.22 -19.16 -11.05
N SER A 100 11.96 -19.23 -12.16
CA SER A 100 12.03 -18.16 -13.15
C SER A 100 10.69 -17.92 -13.86
N SER A 101 9.86 -18.93 -13.98
CA SER A 101 8.56 -18.90 -14.67
C SER A 101 7.43 -18.27 -13.86
N ASN A 102 7.49 -18.28 -12.53
CA ASN A 102 6.42 -17.81 -11.64
C ASN A 102 6.78 -16.50 -10.95
N SER A 103 5.81 -15.58 -10.91
CA SER A 103 5.74 -14.25 -10.27
C SER A 103 6.95 -13.77 -9.43
N HIS A 104 7.34 -12.51 -9.62
CA HIS A 104 8.31 -11.80 -8.78
C HIS A 104 7.88 -11.80 -7.30
N GLY A 105 8.78 -12.21 -6.39
CA GLY A 105 8.52 -12.22 -4.97
C GLY A 105 9.79 -12.43 -4.15
N LEU A 106 9.79 -11.96 -2.91
CA LEU A 106 10.91 -12.02 -1.97
C LEU A 106 11.54 -13.42 -1.89
N LEU A 107 10.69 -14.45 -1.77
CA LEU A 107 11.16 -15.84 -1.66
C LEU A 107 11.92 -16.28 -2.93
N LYS A 108 11.38 -15.91 -4.10
CA LYS A 108 12.00 -16.25 -5.38
C LYS A 108 13.35 -15.57 -5.53
N ASP A 109 13.39 -14.27 -5.31
CA ASP A 109 14.59 -13.46 -5.53
C ASP A 109 15.71 -13.89 -4.57
N SER A 110 15.38 -14.19 -3.31
CA SER A 110 16.35 -14.72 -2.33
C SER A 110 16.82 -16.14 -2.63
N LEU A 111 15.93 -17.04 -3.03
CA LEU A 111 16.32 -18.40 -3.42
C LEU A 111 17.15 -18.40 -4.71
N GLN A 112 16.76 -17.60 -5.69
CA GLN A 112 17.50 -17.48 -6.94
C GLN A 112 18.91 -16.93 -6.70
N ALA A 113 19.07 -15.89 -5.86
CA ALA A 113 20.38 -15.37 -5.50
C ALA A 113 21.27 -16.43 -4.82
N GLY A 114 20.70 -17.19 -3.89
CA GLY A 114 21.41 -18.29 -3.22
C GLY A 114 21.79 -19.42 -4.15
N LEU A 115 20.86 -19.89 -4.99
CA LEU A 115 21.10 -20.98 -5.94
C LEU A 115 22.15 -20.59 -7.00
N GLN A 116 22.08 -19.38 -7.52
CA GLN A 116 23.04 -18.86 -8.49
C GLN A 116 24.44 -18.74 -7.89
N THR A 117 24.55 -18.27 -6.64
CA THR A 117 25.83 -18.20 -5.91
C THR A 117 26.36 -19.60 -5.66
N PHE A 118 25.50 -20.54 -5.24
CA PHE A 118 25.91 -21.93 -5.00
C PHE A 118 26.36 -22.62 -6.28
N SER A 119 25.69 -22.43 -7.40
CA SER A 119 26.07 -23.01 -8.70
C SER A 119 27.47 -22.56 -9.16
N THR A 120 27.87 -21.34 -8.77
CA THR A 120 29.15 -20.74 -9.19
C THR A 120 30.28 -21.04 -8.20
N SER A 121 30.04 -20.88 -6.89
CA SER A 121 31.10 -21.00 -5.86
C SER A 121 31.15 -22.37 -5.21
N GLN A 122 30.10 -23.18 -5.33
CA GLN A 122 29.91 -24.47 -4.62
C GLN A 122 30.10 -24.36 -3.09
N ASN A 123 29.96 -23.16 -2.56
CA ASN A 123 30.12 -22.84 -1.15
C ASN A 123 28.76 -22.46 -0.54
N ILE A 124 28.26 -23.31 0.35
CA ILE A 124 26.97 -23.14 1.00
C ILE A 124 26.91 -21.86 1.87
N HIS A 125 28.03 -21.45 2.43
CA HIS A 125 28.10 -20.26 3.26
C HIS A 125 27.95 -18.98 2.44
N GLU A 126 28.57 -18.92 1.27
CA GLU A 126 28.41 -17.81 0.33
C GLU A 126 26.99 -17.77 -0.24
N ALA A 127 26.41 -18.92 -0.57
CA ALA A 127 25.04 -19.01 -1.05
C ALA A 127 24.03 -18.52 0.01
N ALA A 128 24.20 -18.92 1.28
CA ALA A 128 23.36 -18.45 2.37
C ALA A 128 23.52 -16.95 2.59
N SER A 129 24.73 -16.42 2.54
CA SER A 129 24.99 -14.97 2.65
C SER A 129 24.33 -14.19 1.52
N SER A 130 24.39 -14.69 0.29
CA SER A 130 23.74 -14.07 -0.87
C SER A 130 22.23 -14.04 -0.75
N SER A 131 21.61 -15.14 -0.30
CA SER A 131 20.17 -15.17 -0.01
C SER A 131 19.77 -14.18 1.07
N HIS A 132 20.55 -14.06 2.13
CA HIS A 132 20.31 -13.11 3.21
C HIS A 132 20.36 -11.66 2.72
N LEU A 133 21.40 -11.36 1.93
CA LEU A 133 21.55 -10.03 1.34
C LEU A 133 20.37 -9.64 0.43
N ALA A 134 19.87 -10.60 -0.35
CA ALA A 134 18.70 -10.39 -1.20
C ALA A 134 17.43 -10.12 -0.37
N CYS A 135 17.24 -10.83 0.76
CA CYS A 135 16.15 -10.55 1.71
C CYS A 135 16.25 -9.15 2.32
N ASP A 136 17.44 -8.75 2.75
CA ASP A 136 17.67 -7.43 3.35
C ASP A 136 17.40 -6.31 2.35
N GLN A 137 17.86 -6.45 1.12
CA GLN A 137 17.59 -5.48 0.04
C GLN A 137 16.09 -5.32 -0.25
N GLU A 138 15.33 -6.41 -0.23
CA GLU A 138 13.89 -6.34 -0.45
C GLU A 138 13.16 -5.75 0.77
N ALA A 139 13.63 -6.01 1.98
CA ALA A 139 13.14 -5.37 3.20
C ALA A 139 13.35 -3.85 3.16
N ASP A 140 14.55 -3.39 2.80
CA ASP A 140 14.87 -1.97 2.64
C ASP A 140 14.00 -1.31 1.55
N ARG A 141 13.76 -2.01 0.46
CA ARG A 141 12.87 -1.55 -0.61
C ARG A 141 11.44 -1.38 -0.11
N MET A 142 10.91 -2.37 0.63
CA MET A 142 9.58 -2.29 1.24
C MET A 142 9.48 -1.12 2.23
N GLU A 143 10.50 -0.88 3.06
CA GLU A 143 10.54 0.23 3.99
C GLU A 143 10.56 1.59 3.27
N SER A 144 11.35 1.71 2.22
CA SER A 144 11.39 2.90 1.36
C SER A 144 10.02 3.21 0.74
N GLU A 145 9.32 2.19 0.26
CA GLU A 145 7.99 2.34 -0.30
C GLU A 145 6.93 2.71 0.76
N LEU A 146 7.10 2.30 2.03
CA LEU A 146 6.25 2.70 3.15
C LEU A 146 6.49 4.14 3.59
N SER A 147 7.64 4.71 3.28
CA SER A 147 7.94 6.10 3.64
C SER A 147 6.95 7.09 3.03
N MET A 148 6.48 6.83 1.81
CA MET A 148 5.46 7.63 1.13
C MET A 148 4.13 7.65 1.91
N ILE A 149 3.71 6.51 2.46
CA ILE A 149 2.51 6.42 3.30
C ILE A 149 2.70 7.26 4.57
N ARG A 150 3.89 7.25 5.15
CA ARG A 150 4.22 8.06 6.33
C ARG A 150 4.05 9.56 6.06
N TYR A 151 4.46 10.06 4.89
CA TYR A 151 4.22 11.45 4.49
C TYR A 151 2.72 11.76 4.37
N ILE A 152 1.93 10.87 3.82
CA ILE A 152 0.47 11.05 3.70
C ILE A 152 -0.18 11.11 5.09
N ILE A 153 0.23 10.24 6.02
CA ILE A 153 -0.27 10.23 7.41
C ILE A 153 0.00 11.57 8.11
N TRP A 154 1.13 12.21 7.85
CA TRP A 154 1.44 13.54 8.38
C TRP A 154 0.73 14.67 7.64
N ALA A 155 0.48 14.52 6.35
CA ALA A 155 -0.19 15.53 5.54
C ALA A 155 -1.67 15.70 5.95
N ILE A 156 -2.37 14.60 6.25
CA ILE A 156 -3.81 14.63 6.60
C ILE A 156 -4.09 15.53 7.81
N PRO A 157 -3.48 15.36 9.00
CA PRO A 157 -3.72 16.26 10.12
C PRO A 157 -3.23 17.68 9.86
N SER A 158 -2.17 17.86 9.07
CA SER A 158 -1.67 19.20 8.71
C SER A 158 -2.66 19.98 7.88
N ILE A 159 -3.27 19.35 6.88
CA ILE A 159 -4.33 19.96 6.04
C ILE A 159 -5.57 20.27 6.88
N GLY A 160 -6.00 19.32 7.75
CA GLY A 160 -7.13 19.55 8.65
C GLY A 160 -6.90 20.72 9.61
N PHE A 161 -5.67 20.90 10.10
CA PHE A 161 -5.33 22.04 10.94
C PHE A 161 -5.37 23.37 10.16
N ILE A 162 -4.89 23.41 8.93
CA ILE A 162 -4.97 24.59 8.07
C ILE A 162 -6.43 24.97 7.83
N GLY A 163 -7.29 23.99 7.52
CA GLY A 163 -8.72 24.23 7.32
C GLY A 163 -9.39 24.85 8.54
N THR A 164 -9.11 24.34 9.74
CA THR A 164 -9.65 24.91 10.97
C THR A 164 -9.14 26.34 11.23
N CYS A 165 -7.88 26.63 10.92
CA CYS A 165 -7.34 27.98 11.03
C CYS A 165 -8.00 28.97 10.06
N LEU A 166 -8.27 28.55 8.82
CA LEU A 166 -8.94 29.37 7.82
C LEU A 166 -10.39 29.71 8.23
N LEU A 167 -11.10 28.75 8.79
CA LEU A 167 -12.46 28.95 9.33
C LEU A 167 -12.50 29.98 10.47
N TYR A 168 -11.47 30.01 11.33
CA TYR A 168 -11.39 30.98 12.44
C TYR A 168 -10.94 32.39 12.02
N THR A 169 -10.28 32.52 10.89
CA THR A 169 -9.76 33.81 10.38
C THR A 169 -10.67 34.44 9.34
N SER A 170 -11.72 33.77 8.87
CA SER A 170 -12.73 34.36 7.99
C SER A 170 -13.66 35.28 8.79
N PRO A 171 -13.76 36.59 8.46
CA PRO A 171 -14.61 37.56 9.16
C PRO A 171 -16.08 37.27 8.98
#